data_404926c0b3faffcc531e2d4905625b1f
#
_entry.id   404926c0b3faffcc531e2d4905625b1f
#
_cell.length_a   1.000
_cell.length_b   1.000
_cell.length_c   1.000
_cell.angle_alpha   90.00
_cell.angle_beta   90.00
_cell.angle_gamma   90.00
#
_symmetry.space_group_name_H-M   'P 1'
#
loop_
_entity.id
_entity.type
_entity.pdbx_description
1 polymer ?
#
loop_
_entity_poly.entity_id
_entity_poly.type
_entity_poly.pdbx_seq_one_letter_code
_entity_poly.pdbx_strand_id
1 'polypeptide(L)'
;MPNKLVNYATLDGIAVIELSSDAAGAPLTETNDRSPNTYTHEMMSDLDDAIIKARFDDDVSCIVLTGNGSSFFSAGASIQMLNSVTPGFKYNFCLHANETLSRLEQTSKLVVCAINGHAVGGGLEIAMAADIRIARKNSGKVGLPEINLGVLAGTGGTARLTRLIGKAKALEMMVTGELMSFEDAHAHNLINHIWEGDAADFRRDILDWCSQFTLPNKATKAVGNIKRSCQTGPEIPFEYHLALERELQASLFNSSDAKEGIAAYVEKRVANFTGQ
;
A
#
# COMPACT_ATOMS: atom_id res chain seq x y z
N MET A 1 18.88 -0.18 20.66
CA MET A 1 18.03 -0.93 19.72
C MET A 1 18.63 -0.74 18.34
N PRO A 2 18.67 -1.74 17.46
CA PRO A 2 19.09 -1.50 16.08
C PRO A 2 18.20 -0.40 15.47
N ASN A 3 18.77 0.42 14.61
CA ASN A 3 18.04 1.47 13.92
C ASN A 3 16.94 0.82 13.07
N LYS A 4 15.67 1.22 13.30
CA LYS A 4 14.56 0.74 12.47
C LYS A 4 14.66 1.33 11.06
N LEU A 5 14.38 0.49 10.06
CA LEU A 5 14.35 0.85 8.64
C LEU A 5 12.94 1.23 8.17
N VAL A 6 11.98 1.26 9.09
CA VAL A 6 10.61 1.73 8.86
C VAL A 6 10.22 2.67 10.00
N ASN A 7 9.86 3.89 9.63
CA ASN A 7 9.31 4.87 10.55
C ASN A 7 7.79 4.66 10.67
N TYR A 8 7.27 4.85 11.89
CA TYR A 8 5.84 4.72 12.17
C TYR A 8 5.34 5.89 13.02
N ALA A 9 4.29 6.55 12.58
CA ALA A 9 3.57 7.54 13.37
C ALA A 9 2.06 7.38 13.18
N THR A 10 1.28 7.84 14.16
CA THR A 10 -0.18 7.97 14.07
C THR A 10 -0.55 9.44 14.13
N LEU A 11 -1.34 9.90 13.16
CA LEU A 11 -1.81 11.27 13.01
C LEU A 11 -3.32 11.22 12.71
N ASP A 12 -4.14 11.73 13.61
CA ASP A 12 -5.60 11.88 13.42
C ASP A 12 -6.31 10.64 12.84
N GLY A 13 -6.00 9.47 13.39
CA GLY A 13 -6.58 8.20 12.96
C GLY A 13 -5.92 7.59 11.72
N ILE A 14 -4.80 8.15 11.25
CA ILE A 14 -4.01 7.66 10.13
C ILE A 14 -2.68 7.12 10.63
N ALA A 15 -2.38 5.85 10.38
CA ALA A 15 -1.04 5.31 10.58
C ALA A 15 -0.17 5.61 9.36
N VAL A 16 0.93 6.33 9.54
CA VAL A 16 1.93 6.57 8.50
C VAL A 16 3.07 5.60 8.68
N ILE A 17 3.32 4.78 7.66
CA ILE A 17 4.42 3.82 7.56
C ILE A 17 5.37 4.33 6.47
N GLU A 18 6.55 4.75 6.85
CA GLU A 18 7.54 5.33 5.94
C GLU A 18 8.75 4.42 5.82
N LEU A 19 9.03 3.97 4.58
CA LEU A 19 10.21 3.16 4.26
C LEU A 19 11.46 4.04 4.27
N SER A 20 12.54 3.61 4.95
CA SER A 20 13.80 4.34 4.98
C SER A 20 14.97 3.36 5.02
N SER A 21 15.94 3.51 4.12
CA SER A 21 17.21 2.75 4.19
C SER A 21 18.25 3.44 5.07
N ASP A 22 17.99 4.66 5.52
CA ASP A 22 18.80 5.39 6.48
C ASP A 22 18.24 5.21 7.89
N ALA A 23 19.09 5.36 8.90
CA ALA A 23 18.67 5.22 10.29
C ALA A 23 17.47 6.14 10.60
N ALA A 24 16.44 5.56 11.22
CA ALA A 24 15.15 6.16 11.45
C ALA A 24 15.21 7.57 12.08
N GLY A 25 14.69 8.54 11.34
CA GLY A 25 14.21 9.81 11.88
C GLY A 25 12.73 9.73 12.28
N ALA A 26 12.16 10.83 12.71
CA ALA A 26 10.71 10.92 12.84
C ALA A 26 10.05 10.80 11.44
N PRO A 27 8.92 10.09 11.31
CA PRO A 27 8.18 10.01 10.05
C PRO A 27 7.85 11.41 9.53
N LEU A 28 7.79 11.54 8.21
CA LEU A 28 7.48 12.79 7.51
C LEU A 28 8.61 13.83 7.55
N THR A 29 9.82 13.48 7.99
CA THR A 29 10.98 14.35 7.87
C THR A 29 11.73 14.07 6.57
N GLU A 30 12.10 15.10 5.84
CA GLU A 30 12.97 15.00 4.67
C GLU A 30 14.42 14.90 5.13
N THR A 31 14.87 13.69 5.47
CA THR A 31 16.21 13.49 6.01
C THR A 31 17.25 13.20 4.95
N ASN A 32 16.88 12.52 3.86
CA ASN A 32 17.77 12.23 2.74
C ASN A 32 16.99 12.13 1.42
N ASP A 33 17.02 13.20 0.66
CA ASP A 33 16.26 13.34 -0.58
C ASP A 33 16.63 12.32 -1.67
N ARG A 34 17.78 11.67 -1.54
CA ARG A 34 18.29 10.67 -2.49
C ARG A 34 18.32 9.26 -1.94
N SER A 35 17.79 9.01 -0.73
CA SER A 35 17.74 7.67 -0.19
C SER A 35 16.94 6.74 -1.12
N PRO A 36 17.53 5.62 -1.58
CA PRO A 36 16.83 4.70 -2.49
C PRO A 36 15.76 3.87 -1.78
N ASN A 37 15.65 3.95 -0.45
CA ASN A 37 14.71 3.17 0.36
C ASN A 37 14.71 1.69 -0.05
N THR A 38 15.91 1.12 -0.25
CA THR A 38 16.07 -0.30 -0.60
C THR A 38 15.77 -1.17 0.60
N TYR A 39 15.02 -2.25 0.38
CA TYR A 39 14.71 -3.13 1.47
C TYR A 39 15.62 -4.36 1.54
N THR A 40 15.87 -4.76 2.76
CA THR A 40 16.50 -6.00 3.17
C THR A 40 15.48 -6.85 3.93
N HIS A 41 15.88 -8.00 4.47
CA HIS A 41 14.99 -8.79 5.30
C HIS A 41 14.66 -8.07 6.63
N GLU A 42 15.57 -7.26 7.15
CA GLU A 42 15.34 -6.46 8.35
C GLU A 42 14.27 -5.38 8.10
N MET A 43 14.37 -4.66 6.97
CA MET A 43 13.32 -3.69 6.63
C MET A 43 11.96 -4.38 6.44
N MET A 44 11.93 -5.56 5.82
CA MET A 44 10.68 -6.29 5.65
C MET A 44 10.10 -6.74 7.00
N SER A 45 10.93 -7.11 7.96
CA SER A 45 10.49 -7.41 9.32
C SER A 45 9.97 -6.17 10.05
N ASP A 46 10.65 -5.02 9.92
CA ASP A 46 10.18 -3.75 10.48
C ASP A 46 8.84 -3.31 9.84
N LEU A 47 8.66 -3.56 8.55
CA LEU A 47 7.40 -3.30 7.84
C LEU A 47 6.28 -4.21 8.35
N ASP A 48 6.57 -5.50 8.56
CA ASP A 48 5.60 -6.45 9.14
C ASP A 48 5.14 -6.01 10.53
N ASP A 49 6.09 -5.64 11.40
CA ASP A 49 5.81 -5.10 12.74
C ASP A 49 4.92 -3.85 12.66
N ALA A 50 5.22 -2.92 11.74
CA ALA A 50 4.44 -1.71 11.54
C ALA A 50 3.01 -2.00 11.07
N ILE A 51 2.83 -2.95 10.15
CA ILE A 51 1.52 -3.40 9.67
C ILE A 51 0.71 -4.03 10.81
N ILE A 52 1.33 -4.92 11.60
CA ILE A 52 0.69 -5.55 12.75
C ILE A 52 0.29 -4.49 13.77
N LYS A 53 1.18 -3.55 14.09
CA LYS A 53 0.87 -2.44 15.00
C LYS A 53 -0.33 -1.63 14.51
N ALA A 54 -0.34 -1.19 13.24
CA ALA A 54 -1.46 -0.44 12.68
C ALA A 54 -2.76 -1.24 12.64
N ARG A 55 -2.70 -2.56 12.42
CA ARG A 55 -3.87 -3.44 12.39
C ARG A 55 -4.59 -3.51 13.73
N PHE A 56 -3.85 -3.61 14.84
CA PHE A 56 -4.39 -3.78 16.19
C PHE A 56 -4.61 -2.46 16.93
N ASP A 57 -4.28 -1.32 16.34
CA ASP A 57 -4.50 -0.01 16.91
C ASP A 57 -5.94 0.44 16.60
N ASP A 58 -6.82 0.46 17.59
CA ASP A 58 -8.23 0.82 17.42
C ASP A 58 -8.43 2.30 17.04
N ASP A 59 -7.46 3.15 17.35
CA ASP A 59 -7.48 4.57 16.96
C ASP A 59 -7.11 4.79 15.49
N VAL A 60 -6.58 3.78 14.79
CA VAL A 60 -6.19 3.85 13.38
C VAL A 60 -7.32 3.36 12.48
N SER A 61 -7.75 4.20 11.56
CA SER A 61 -8.78 3.90 10.55
C SER A 61 -8.21 3.69 9.14
N CYS A 62 -7.09 4.36 8.83
CA CYS A 62 -6.44 4.34 7.52
C CYS A 62 -4.93 4.18 7.67
N ILE A 63 -4.27 3.52 6.72
CA ILE A 63 -2.82 3.36 6.67
C ILE A 63 -2.30 4.08 5.43
N VAL A 64 -1.30 4.93 5.61
CA VAL A 64 -0.53 5.55 4.52
C VAL A 64 0.85 4.91 4.48
N LEU A 65 1.22 4.37 3.33
CA LEU A 65 2.53 3.82 3.06
C LEU A 65 3.29 4.75 2.12
N THR A 66 4.50 5.18 2.46
CA THR A 66 5.31 6.10 1.66
C THR A 66 6.81 5.81 1.80
N GLY A 67 7.64 6.45 1.00
CA GLY A 67 9.09 6.42 1.14
C GLY A 67 9.63 7.68 1.82
N ASN A 68 10.77 7.57 2.50
CA ASN A 68 11.50 8.72 3.01
C ASN A 68 12.12 9.53 1.86
N GLY A 69 12.16 10.85 1.97
CA GLY A 69 12.68 11.75 0.96
C GLY A 69 11.71 12.01 -0.21
N SER A 70 12.23 12.48 -1.33
CA SER A 70 11.43 12.91 -2.49
C SER A 70 11.75 12.17 -3.79
N SER A 71 12.86 11.44 -3.87
CA SER A 71 13.33 10.81 -5.11
C SER A 71 12.84 9.37 -5.28
N PHE A 72 12.68 8.63 -4.19
CA PHE A 72 12.25 7.24 -4.22
C PHE A 72 11.13 6.97 -3.21
N PHE A 73 10.12 6.25 -3.67
CA PHE A 73 9.29 5.45 -2.78
C PHE A 73 10.12 4.26 -2.28
N SER A 74 10.62 3.45 -3.21
CA SER A 74 11.61 2.40 -2.97
C SER A 74 12.21 1.91 -4.29
N ALA A 75 13.51 1.72 -4.32
CA ALA A 75 14.23 1.09 -5.43
C ALA A 75 14.22 -0.45 -5.38
N GLY A 76 13.46 -1.03 -4.44
CA GLY A 76 13.35 -2.48 -4.29
C GLY A 76 14.45 -3.10 -3.44
N ALA A 77 14.71 -4.39 -3.64
CA ALA A 77 15.65 -5.15 -2.84
C ALA A 77 17.09 -4.63 -2.98
N SER A 78 17.83 -4.61 -1.88
CA SER A 78 19.24 -4.24 -1.86
C SER A 78 20.06 -5.18 -2.77
N ILE A 79 20.68 -4.63 -3.81
CA ILE A 79 21.56 -5.38 -4.72
C ILE A 79 22.75 -5.97 -3.96
N GLN A 80 23.26 -5.25 -2.97
CA GLN A 80 24.36 -5.74 -2.14
C GLN A 80 23.94 -6.99 -1.35
N MET A 81 22.74 -6.98 -0.77
CA MET A 81 22.18 -8.16 -0.12
C MET A 81 22.01 -9.30 -1.12
N LEU A 82 21.39 -9.03 -2.28
CA LEU A 82 21.14 -10.06 -3.30
C LEU A 82 22.42 -10.74 -3.78
N ASN A 83 23.51 -10.00 -3.88
CA ASN A 83 24.82 -10.53 -4.30
C ASN A 83 25.48 -11.43 -3.24
N SER A 84 25.06 -11.34 -1.98
CA SER A 84 25.68 -12.06 -0.86
C SER A 84 24.90 -13.26 -0.36
N VAL A 85 23.64 -13.44 -0.77
CA VAL A 85 22.74 -14.44 -0.20
C VAL A 85 22.71 -15.74 -1.01
N THR A 86 22.37 -16.85 -0.34
CA THR A 86 22.18 -18.14 -0.95
C THR A 86 20.78 -18.27 -1.58
N PRO A 87 20.55 -19.21 -2.53
CA PRO A 87 19.22 -19.49 -3.06
C PRO A 87 18.19 -19.84 -1.99
N GLY A 88 18.60 -20.60 -0.96
CA GLY A 88 17.71 -20.93 0.18
C GLY A 88 17.32 -19.71 0.99
N PHE A 89 18.25 -18.80 1.27
CA PHE A 89 17.93 -17.52 1.90
C PHE A 89 16.97 -16.71 1.03
N LYS A 90 17.24 -16.61 -0.28
CA LYS A 90 16.39 -15.86 -1.21
C LYS A 90 14.97 -16.40 -1.25
N TYR A 91 14.79 -17.73 -1.23
CA TYR A 91 13.47 -18.35 -1.16
C TYR A 91 12.72 -17.92 0.12
N ASN A 92 13.34 -18.04 1.28
CA ASN A 92 12.72 -17.66 2.56
C ASN A 92 12.45 -16.15 2.66
N PHE A 93 13.34 -15.34 2.10
CA PHE A 93 13.12 -13.89 2.00
C PHE A 93 11.89 -13.55 1.15
N CYS A 94 11.74 -14.18 -0.02
CA CYS A 94 10.54 -13.98 -0.84
C CYS A 94 9.27 -14.47 -0.14
N LEU A 95 9.34 -15.62 0.56
CA LEU A 95 8.22 -16.15 1.33
C LEU A 95 7.79 -15.16 2.42
N HIS A 96 8.73 -14.70 3.26
CA HIS A 96 8.45 -13.72 4.30
C HIS A 96 7.85 -12.42 3.73
N ALA A 97 8.43 -11.89 2.65
CA ALA A 97 7.90 -10.69 2.00
C ALA A 97 6.49 -10.90 1.44
N ASN A 98 6.20 -12.05 0.84
CA ASN A 98 4.86 -12.38 0.38
C ASN A 98 3.85 -12.45 1.53
N GLU A 99 4.22 -13.05 2.66
CA GLU A 99 3.37 -13.11 3.86
C GLU A 99 3.12 -11.72 4.44
N THR A 100 4.15 -10.87 4.53
CA THR A 100 4.04 -9.48 5.01
C THR A 100 3.10 -8.67 4.13
N LEU A 101 3.28 -8.72 2.81
CA LEU A 101 2.41 -7.99 1.87
C LEU A 101 0.98 -8.54 1.85
N SER A 102 0.80 -9.85 2.02
CA SER A 102 -0.54 -10.43 2.19
C SER A 102 -1.22 -9.93 3.47
N ARG A 103 -0.48 -9.71 4.56
CA ARG A 103 -1.03 -9.09 5.78
C ARG A 103 -1.50 -7.67 5.52
N LEU A 104 -0.77 -6.89 4.71
CA LEU A 104 -1.17 -5.53 4.34
C LEU A 104 -2.46 -5.53 3.53
N GLU A 105 -2.57 -6.42 2.54
CA GLU A 105 -3.77 -6.60 1.73
C GLU A 105 -4.97 -7.04 2.57
N GLN A 106 -4.78 -7.93 3.54
CA GLN A 106 -5.86 -8.51 4.35
C GLN A 106 -6.24 -7.69 5.59
N THR A 107 -5.55 -6.58 5.90
CA THR A 107 -5.99 -5.72 6.99
C THR A 107 -7.34 -5.07 6.66
N SER A 108 -8.23 -4.95 7.66
CA SER A 108 -9.55 -4.34 7.50
C SER A 108 -9.52 -2.82 7.31
N LYS A 109 -8.35 -2.20 7.39
CA LYS A 109 -8.15 -0.76 7.22
C LYS A 109 -7.77 -0.45 5.78
N LEU A 110 -8.22 0.69 5.26
CA LEU A 110 -7.81 1.15 3.93
C LEU A 110 -6.31 1.43 3.93
N VAL A 111 -5.63 0.97 2.90
CA VAL A 111 -4.20 1.21 2.69
C VAL A 111 -4.00 2.08 1.46
N VAL A 112 -3.43 3.25 1.66
CA VAL A 112 -3.10 4.21 0.60
C VAL A 112 -1.58 4.24 0.44
N CYS A 113 -1.08 3.92 -0.75
CA CYS A 113 0.31 4.09 -1.09
C CYS A 113 0.54 5.46 -1.72
N ALA A 114 1.26 6.32 -1.03
CA ALA A 114 1.72 7.62 -1.50
C ALA A 114 3.09 7.45 -2.19
N ILE A 115 3.08 7.36 -3.52
CA ILE A 115 4.29 7.16 -4.33
C ILE A 115 4.98 8.51 -4.52
N ASN A 116 5.87 8.85 -3.59
CA ASN A 116 6.59 10.12 -3.53
C ASN A 116 7.75 10.24 -4.53
N GLY A 117 8.15 9.14 -5.18
CA GLY A 117 9.25 9.05 -6.13
C GLY A 117 9.25 7.72 -6.88
N HIS A 118 10.39 7.30 -7.40
CA HIS A 118 10.50 6.01 -8.10
C HIS A 118 10.04 4.84 -7.24
N ALA A 119 9.20 3.94 -7.81
CA ALA A 119 8.81 2.66 -7.21
C ALA A 119 9.21 1.54 -8.18
N VAL A 120 10.36 0.89 -7.91
CA VAL A 120 11.00 -0.03 -8.86
C VAL A 120 11.25 -1.38 -8.21
N GLY A 121 11.07 -2.44 -8.98
CA GLY A 121 11.28 -3.81 -8.49
C GLY A 121 10.41 -4.09 -7.27
N GLY A 122 11.00 -4.62 -6.21
CA GLY A 122 10.28 -4.87 -4.96
C GLY A 122 9.60 -3.63 -4.36
N GLY A 123 10.05 -2.42 -4.70
CA GLY A 123 9.34 -1.18 -4.31
C GLY A 123 7.96 -1.09 -4.98
N LEU A 124 7.84 -1.46 -6.25
CA LEU A 124 6.54 -1.57 -6.90
C LEU A 124 5.73 -2.75 -6.36
N GLU A 125 6.38 -3.87 -5.99
CA GLU A 125 5.70 -5.00 -5.36
C GLU A 125 5.03 -4.60 -4.04
N ILE A 126 5.71 -3.80 -3.21
CA ILE A 126 5.16 -3.23 -1.98
C ILE A 126 4.00 -2.27 -2.30
N ALA A 127 4.18 -1.37 -3.26
CA ALA A 127 3.13 -0.41 -3.65
C ALA A 127 1.85 -1.09 -4.17
N MET A 128 1.99 -2.20 -4.91
CA MET A 128 0.86 -2.97 -5.43
C MET A 128 0.05 -3.71 -4.35
N ALA A 129 0.60 -3.93 -3.17
CA ALA A 129 -0.11 -4.52 -2.04
C ALA A 129 -1.03 -3.51 -1.31
N ALA A 130 -0.95 -2.22 -1.62
CA ALA A 130 -1.90 -1.22 -1.14
C ALA A 130 -3.21 -1.25 -1.95
N ASP A 131 -4.28 -0.70 -1.36
CA ASP A 131 -5.59 -0.62 -2.02
C ASP A 131 -5.63 0.49 -3.07
N ILE A 132 -5.11 1.66 -2.72
CA ILE A 132 -5.08 2.85 -3.57
C ILE A 132 -3.64 3.34 -3.70
N ARG A 133 -3.22 3.65 -4.91
CA ARG A 133 -1.90 4.19 -5.25
C ARG A 133 -2.05 5.60 -5.82
N ILE A 134 -1.44 6.58 -5.14
CA ILE A 134 -1.41 7.97 -5.56
C ILE A 134 0.04 8.37 -5.79
N ALA A 135 0.36 8.87 -6.98
CA ALA A 135 1.71 9.27 -7.32
C ALA A 135 1.86 10.79 -7.34
N ARG A 136 3.03 11.27 -6.89
CA ARG A 136 3.41 12.67 -7.07
C ARG A 136 3.89 12.90 -8.50
N LYS A 137 3.28 13.85 -9.19
CA LYS A 137 3.57 14.17 -10.59
C LYS A 137 5.06 14.48 -10.81
N ASN A 138 5.61 13.99 -11.90
CA ASN A 138 7.01 14.23 -12.31
C ASN A 138 8.08 13.78 -11.31
N SER A 139 7.76 12.97 -10.32
CA SER A 139 8.73 12.56 -9.29
C SER A 139 9.43 11.23 -9.58
N GLY A 140 8.98 10.46 -10.58
CA GLY A 140 9.59 9.16 -10.82
C GLY A 140 8.91 8.31 -11.89
N LYS A 141 9.21 7.03 -11.84
CA LYS A 141 8.68 5.97 -12.71
C LYS A 141 8.40 4.72 -11.90
N VAL A 142 7.61 3.80 -12.45
CA VAL A 142 7.32 2.48 -11.87
C VAL A 142 7.75 1.36 -12.82
N GLY A 143 8.16 0.23 -12.28
CA GLY A 143 8.47 -0.94 -13.11
C GLY A 143 9.05 -2.11 -12.33
N LEU A 144 9.10 -3.26 -13.02
CA LEU A 144 9.69 -4.50 -12.53
C LEU A 144 10.84 -4.92 -13.45
N PRO A 145 12.05 -4.30 -13.31
CA PRO A 145 13.19 -4.52 -14.23
C PRO A 145 14.05 -5.71 -13.83
N GLU A 146 13.57 -6.65 -13.05
CA GLU A 146 14.31 -7.82 -12.54
C GLU A 146 14.91 -8.67 -13.64
N ILE A 147 14.34 -8.64 -14.86
CA ILE A 147 14.88 -9.33 -16.03
C ILE A 147 16.33 -8.90 -16.35
N ASN A 148 16.69 -7.65 -16.07
CA ASN A 148 18.04 -7.13 -16.26
C ASN A 148 19.07 -7.78 -15.32
N LEU A 149 18.59 -8.45 -14.25
CA LEU A 149 19.39 -9.25 -13.32
C LEU A 149 19.28 -10.76 -13.59
N GLY A 150 18.56 -11.16 -14.65
CA GLY A 150 18.31 -12.56 -14.97
C GLY A 150 17.36 -13.28 -14.00
N VAL A 151 16.52 -12.53 -13.30
CA VAL A 151 15.54 -13.05 -12.33
C VAL A 151 14.15 -12.46 -12.57
N LEU A 152 13.16 -12.90 -11.81
CA LEU A 152 11.81 -12.35 -11.83
C LEU A 152 11.51 -11.60 -10.52
N ALA A 153 10.49 -10.74 -10.54
CA ALA A 153 9.93 -10.10 -9.35
C ALA A 153 9.29 -11.16 -8.44
N GLY A 154 9.96 -11.48 -7.34
CA GLY A 154 9.69 -12.68 -6.53
C GLY A 154 8.85 -12.43 -5.28
N THR A 155 8.50 -11.18 -4.98
CA THR A 155 7.71 -10.84 -3.78
C THR A 155 6.24 -10.49 -4.13
N GLY A 156 5.75 -11.12 -5.21
CA GLY A 156 4.37 -11.02 -5.68
C GLY A 156 4.16 -10.14 -6.90
N GLY A 157 5.24 -9.62 -7.50
CA GLY A 157 5.19 -8.70 -8.63
C GLY A 157 4.50 -9.29 -9.85
N THR A 158 4.88 -10.49 -10.26
CA THR A 158 4.26 -11.16 -11.40
C THR A 158 2.76 -11.40 -11.18
N ALA A 159 2.39 -11.81 -9.96
CA ALA A 159 1.01 -12.13 -9.63
C ALA A 159 0.14 -10.87 -9.56
N ARG A 160 0.60 -9.83 -8.82
CA ARG A 160 -0.17 -8.60 -8.62
C ARG A 160 -0.25 -7.75 -9.88
N LEU A 161 0.88 -7.57 -10.60
CA LEU A 161 0.90 -6.76 -11.81
C LEU A 161 -0.03 -7.34 -12.87
N THR A 162 0.00 -8.67 -13.08
CA THR A 162 -0.89 -9.35 -14.04
C THR A 162 -2.38 -9.14 -13.72
N ARG A 163 -2.75 -9.11 -12.44
CA ARG A 163 -4.13 -8.85 -12.00
C ARG A 163 -4.54 -7.39 -12.18
N LEU A 164 -3.61 -6.46 -11.96
CA LEU A 164 -3.90 -5.02 -12.02
C LEU A 164 -4.00 -4.51 -13.45
N ILE A 165 -3.07 -4.87 -14.34
CA ILE A 165 -2.98 -4.29 -15.70
C ILE A 165 -3.21 -5.30 -16.84
N GLY A 166 -3.57 -6.54 -16.49
CA GLY A 166 -3.79 -7.61 -17.43
C GLY A 166 -2.50 -8.27 -17.93
N LYS A 167 -2.64 -9.52 -18.39
CA LYS A 167 -1.52 -10.41 -18.73
C LYS A 167 -0.59 -9.83 -19.80
N ALA A 168 -1.14 -9.28 -20.89
CA ALA A 168 -0.32 -8.85 -22.03
C ALA A 168 0.60 -7.70 -21.65
N LYS A 169 0.07 -6.66 -21.01
CA LYS A 169 0.85 -5.47 -20.62
C LYS A 169 1.83 -5.78 -19.49
N ALA A 170 1.43 -6.61 -18.52
CA ALA A 170 2.30 -7.03 -17.44
C ALA A 170 3.49 -7.85 -17.95
N LEU A 171 3.24 -8.78 -18.89
CA LEU A 171 4.30 -9.59 -19.50
C LEU A 171 5.28 -8.71 -20.29
N GLU A 172 4.78 -7.83 -21.16
CA GLU A 172 5.61 -6.89 -21.92
C GLU A 172 6.54 -6.09 -20.98
N MET A 173 5.96 -5.43 -19.97
CA MET A 173 6.70 -4.60 -19.02
C MET A 173 7.80 -5.39 -18.27
N MET A 174 7.48 -6.61 -17.82
CA MET A 174 8.45 -7.41 -17.07
C MET A 174 9.56 -8.02 -17.95
N VAL A 175 9.26 -8.41 -19.20
CA VAL A 175 10.28 -9.03 -20.06
C VAL A 175 11.15 -7.99 -20.78
N THR A 176 10.68 -6.78 -21.00
CA THR A 176 11.49 -5.66 -21.49
C THR A 176 12.31 -5.02 -20.38
N GLY A 177 11.82 -5.07 -19.13
CA GLY A 177 12.44 -4.38 -18.00
C GLY A 177 12.32 -2.86 -18.08
N GLU A 178 11.43 -2.35 -18.93
CA GLU A 178 11.21 -0.92 -19.09
C GLU A 178 10.42 -0.33 -17.91
N LEU A 179 10.80 0.90 -17.54
CA LEU A 179 10.08 1.65 -16.52
C LEU A 179 9.01 2.53 -17.16
N MET A 180 7.80 2.42 -16.65
CA MET A 180 6.63 3.16 -17.08
C MET A 180 6.56 4.53 -16.39
N SER A 181 6.12 5.57 -17.10
CA SER A 181 5.78 6.87 -16.50
C SER A 181 4.57 6.72 -15.56
N PHE A 182 4.35 7.67 -14.66
CA PHE A 182 3.15 7.65 -13.82
C PHE A 182 1.88 7.85 -14.65
N GLU A 183 1.95 8.63 -15.72
CA GLU A 183 0.86 8.87 -16.66
C GLU A 183 0.46 7.57 -17.39
N ASP A 184 1.42 6.82 -17.91
CA ASP A 184 1.16 5.52 -18.53
C ASP A 184 0.64 4.50 -17.50
N ALA A 185 1.21 4.49 -16.30
CA ALA A 185 0.76 3.63 -15.21
C ALA A 185 -0.68 3.95 -14.79
N HIS A 186 -1.07 5.22 -14.79
CA HIS A 186 -2.45 5.65 -14.56
C HIS A 186 -3.37 5.22 -15.72
N ALA A 187 -2.94 5.39 -16.94
CA ALA A 187 -3.71 4.96 -18.13
C ALA A 187 -3.97 3.44 -18.15
N HIS A 188 -3.09 2.66 -17.52
CA HIS A 188 -3.22 1.20 -17.35
C HIS A 188 -3.84 0.77 -16.02
N ASN A 189 -4.40 1.68 -15.21
CA ASN A 189 -4.99 1.42 -13.88
C ASN A 189 -4.02 0.87 -12.83
N LEU A 190 -2.71 0.99 -13.04
CA LEU A 190 -1.71 0.65 -12.03
C LEU A 190 -1.63 1.73 -10.94
N ILE A 191 -1.88 2.99 -11.30
CA ILE A 191 -1.96 4.14 -10.40
C ILE A 191 -3.36 4.73 -10.46
N ASN A 192 -3.97 5.02 -9.31
CA ASN A 192 -5.32 5.55 -9.22
C ASN A 192 -5.37 7.07 -9.47
N HIS A 193 -4.39 7.82 -8.95
CA HIS A 193 -4.32 9.26 -9.09
C HIS A 193 -2.89 9.76 -9.23
N ILE A 194 -2.73 10.90 -9.92
CA ILE A 194 -1.48 11.65 -10.00
C ILE A 194 -1.76 13.06 -9.51
N TRP A 195 -1.02 13.49 -8.48
CA TRP A 195 -1.21 14.82 -7.89
C TRP A 195 0.02 15.70 -8.09
N GLU A 196 -0.22 16.97 -8.29
CA GLU A 196 0.81 18.00 -8.42
C GLU A 196 1.32 18.42 -7.02
N GLY A 197 2.37 19.21 -6.98
CA GLY A 197 2.96 19.77 -5.77
C GLY A 197 4.37 19.28 -5.52
N ASP A 198 5.04 19.95 -4.59
CA ASP A 198 6.32 19.49 -4.06
C ASP A 198 6.14 18.32 -3.07
N ALA A 199 7.21 17.84 -2.47
CA ALA A 199 7.15 16.69 -1.58
C ALA A 199 6.34 16.99 -0.29
N ALA A 200 6.44 18.22 0.24
CA ALA A 200 5.74 18.62 1.45
C ALA A 200 4.24 18.80 1.20
N ASP A 201 3.90 19.46 0.10
CA ASP A 201 2.51 19.62 -0.34
C ASP A 201 1.86 18.27 -0.60
N PHE A 202 2.53 17.37 -1.34
CA PHE A 202 2.03 16.04 -1.62
C PHE A 202 1.73 15.23 -0.34
N ARG A 203 2.64 15.28 0.65
CA ARG A 203 2.42 14.60 1.94
C ARG A 203 1.22 15.16 2.69
N ARG A 204 1.10 16.47 2.77
CA ARG A 204 -0.04 17.15 3.39
C ARG A 204 -1.34 16.74 2.70
N ASP A 205 -1.39 16.84 1.38
CA ASP A 205 -2.59 16.55 0.59
C ASP A 205 -3.01 15.08 0.69
N ILE A 206 -2.06 14.14 0.80
CA ILE A 206 -2.33 12.72 1.10
C ILE A 206 -3.02 12.55 2.46
N LEU A 207 -2.50 13.20 3.51
CA LEU A 207 -3.08 13.10 4.85
C LEU A 207 -4.47 13.75 4.90
N ASP A 208 -4.62 14.92 4.30
CA ASP A 208 -5.90 15.61 4.20
C ASP A 208 -6.93 14.76 3.45
N TRP A 209 -6.54 14.13 2.35
CA TRP A 209 -7.43 13.25 1.61
C TRP A 209 -7.77 11.97 2.39
N CYS A 210 -6.81 11.40 3.12
CA CYS A 210 -7.03 10.21 3.92
C CYS A 210 -7.92 10.47 5.14
N SER A 211 -7.98 11.70 5.64
CA SER A 211 -8.83 12.08 6.78
C SER A 211 -10.33 11.78 6.55
N GLN A 212 -10.78 11.79 5.29
CA GLN A 212 -12.16 11.42 4.95
C GLN A 212 -12.50 9.96 5.29
N PHE A 213 -11.51 9.08 5.46
CA PHE A 213 -11.69 7.67 5.78
C PHE A 213 -11.55 7.37 7.28
N THR A 214 -11.26 8.39 8.10
CA THR A 214 -11.16 8.26 9.55
C THR A 214 -12.51 8.57 10.22
N LEU A 215 -12.63 8.16 11.47
CA LEU A 215 -13.76 8.55 12.30
C LEU A 215 -13.71 10.06 12.60
N PRO A 216 -14.83 10.74 12.67
CA PRO A 216 -16.22 10.24 12.48
C PRO A 216 -16.70 10.31 11.02
N ASN A 217 -15.82 10.58 10.05
CA ASN A 217 -16.20 10.91 8.67
C ASN A 217 -16.67 9.67 7.88
N LYS A 218 -16.16 8.47 8.22
CA LYS A 218 -16.47 7.24 7.48
C LYS A 218 -16.68 6.04 8.43
N ALA A 219 -17.64 5.19 8.11
CA ALA A 219 -17.89 3.92 8.79
C ALA A 219 -16.73 2.93 8.50
N THR A 220 -15.76 2.85 9.38
CA THR A 220 -14.51 2.11 9.17
C THR A 220 -14.72 0.62 8.98
N LYS A 221 -15.71 0.03 9.68
CA LYS A 221 -16.13 -1.36 9.49
C LYS A 221 -16.64 -1.62 8.07
N ALA A 222 -17.39 -0.67 7.50
CA ALA A 222 -17.87 -0.78 6.12
C ALA A 222 -16.72 -0.70 5.12
N VAL A 223 -15.75 0.19 5.33
CA VAL A 223 -14.52 0.26 4.51
C VAL A 223 -13.81 -1.10 4.50
N GLY A 224 -13.61 -1.71 5.66
CA GLY A 224 -12.97 -3.02 5.79
C GLY A 224 -13.73 -4.14 5.06
N ASN A 225 -15.06 -4.17 5.15
CA ASN A 225 -15.88 -5.18 4.50
C ASN A 225 -15.90 -4.99 2.96
N ILE A 226 -15.97 -3.74 2.47
CA ILE A 226 -15.85 -3.43 1.04
C ILE A 226 -14.50 -3.90 0.52
N LYS A 227 -13.41 -3.55 1.20
CA LYS A 227 -12.06 -4.00 0.84
C LYS A 227 -11.99 -5.54 0.76
N ARG A 228 -12.47 -6.24 1.78
CA ARG A 228 -12.49 -7.71 1.81
C ARG A 228 -13.25 -8.30 0.64
N SER A 229 -14.43 -7.77 0.31
CA SER A 229 -15.21 -8.21 -0.84
C SER A 229 -14.47 -8.00 -2.16
N CYS A 230 -13.91 -6.79 -2.36
CA CYS A 230 -13.20 -6.45 -3.60
C CYS A 230 -11.91 -7.26 -3.79
N GLN A 231 -11.20 -7.61 -2.70
CA GLN A 231 -9.95 -8.38 -2.81
C GLN A 231 -10.19 -9.88 -2.93
N THR A 232 -11.18 -10.44 -2.21
CA THR A 232 -11.46 -11.87 -2.23
C THR A 232 -12.26 -12.26 -3.46
N GLY A 233 -13.19 -11.41 -3.90
CA GLY A 233 -14.15 -11.74 -4.93
C GLY A 233 -13.57 -12.18 -6.25
N PRO A 234 -12.55 -11.50 -6.83
CA PRO A 234 -11.92 -11.91 -8.09
C PRO A 234 -11.18 -13.26 -8.03
N GLU A 235 -10.88 -13.75 -6.83
CA GLU A 235 -10.13 -14.99 -6.61
C GLU A 235 -11.02 -16.23 -6.38
N ILE A 236 -12.34 -16.04 -6.32
CA ILE A 236 -13.31 -17.12 -6.06
C ILE A 236 -14.39 -17.15 -7.14
N PRO A 237 -15.11 -18.28 -7.34
CA PRO A 237 -16.25 -18.34 -8.27
C PRO A 237 -17.32 -17.30 -7.95
N PHE A 238 -17.90 -16.71 -8.98
CA PHE A 238 -18.82 -15.57 -8.88
C PHE A 238 -19.96 -15.77 -7.88
N GLU A 239 -20.59 -16.96 -7.87
CA GLU A 239 -21.68 -17.29 -6.92
C GLU A 239 -21.22 -17.26 -5.45
N TYR A 240 -19.98 -17.69 -5.18
CA TYR A 240 -19.40 -17.58 -3.84
C TYR A 240 -19.07 -16.14 -3.47
N HIS A 241 -18.65 -15.30 -4.44
CA HIS A 241 -18.46 -13.88 -4.21
C HIS A 241 -19.79 -13.21 -3.83
N LEU A 242 -20.88 -13.49 -4.54
CA LEU A 242 -22.21 -12.98 -4.19
C LEU A 242 -22.68 -13.45 -2.80
N ALA A 243 -22.34 -14.67 -2.41
CA ALA A 243 -22.63 -15.17 -1.06
C ALA A 243 -21.81 -14.40 -0.01
N LEU A 244 -20.49 -14.23 -0.21
CA LEU A 244 -19.63 -13.42 0.67
C LEU A 244 -20.15 -11.99 0.81
N GLU A 245 -20.54 -11.35 -0.29
CA GLU A 245 -21.10 -9.98 -0.30
C GLU A 245 -22.34 -9.89 0.59
N ARG A 246 -23.28 -10.85 0.49
CA ARG A 246 -24.47 -10.89 1.35
C ARG A 246 -24.14 -11.05 2.84
N GLU A 247 -23.17 -11.89 3.18
CA GLU A 247 -22.73 -12.07 4.57
C GLU A 247 -22.09 -10.79 5.13
N LEU A 248 -21.21 -10.15 4.34
CA LEU A 248 -20.58 -8.89 4.72
C LEU A 248 -21.61 -7.78 4.88
N GLN A 249 -22.58 -7.69 3.97
CA GLN A 249 -23.68 -6.72 4.04
C GLN A 249 -24.58 -6.96 5.26
N ALA A 250 -24.96 -8.20 5.55
CA ALA A 250 -25.74 -8.54 6.72
C ALA A 250 -25.02 -8.14 8.02
N SER A 251 -23.70 -8.38 8.09
CA SER A 251 -22.86 -7.95 9.21
C SER A 251 -22.88 -6.43 9.41
N LEU A 252 -22.81 -5.66 8.32
CA LEU A 252 -22.86 -4.20 8.36
C LEU A 252 -24.23 -3.68 8.75
N PHE A 253 -25.30 -4.28 8.24
CA PHE A 253 -26.67 -3.82 8.50
C PHE A 253 -27.06 -3.92 9.99
N ASN A 254 -26.37 -4.78 10.75
CA ASN A 254 -26.53 -4.91 12.19
C ASN A 254 -25.75 -3.87 13.01
N SER A 255 -24.85 -3.08 12.36
CA SER A 255 -24.00 -2.11 13.04
C SER A 255 -24.74 -0.84 13.46
N SER A 256 -24.22 -0.14 14.46
CA SER A 256 -24.71 1.20 14.83
C SER A 256 -24.44 2.22 13.73
N ASP A 257 -23.30 2.11 13.04
CA ASP A 257 -22.92 2.99 11.94
C ASP A 257 -23.87 2.88 10.73
N ALA A 258 -24.38 1.68 10.41
CA ALA A 258 -25.37 1.53 9.35
C ALA A 258 -26.69 2.25 9.71
N LYS A 259 -27.12 2.14 10.97
CA LYS A 259 -28.33 2.84 11.47
C LYS A 259 -28.14 4.34 11.43
N GLU A 260 -26.98 4.83 11.91
CA GLU A 260 -26.62 6.25 11.88
C GLU A 260 -26.57 6.78 10.44
N GLY A 261 -25.88 6.09 9.53
CA GLY A 261 -25.76 6.51 8.13
C GLY A 261 -27.10 6.61 7.42
N ILE A 262 -28.00 5.63 7.64
CA ILE A 262 -29.35 5.64 7.07
C ILE A 262 -30.19 6.79 7.68
N ALA A 263 -30.16 6.96 9.00
CA ALA A 263 -30.89 8.02 9.67
C ALA A 263 -30.40 9.41 9.21
N ALA A 264 -29.09 9.63 9.18
CA ALA A 264 -28.49 10.88 8.74
C ALA A 264 -28.89 11.23 7.28
N TYR A 265 -28.92 10.24 6.40
CA TYR A 265 -29.37 10.44 5.01
C TYR A 265 -30.83 10.88 4.92
N VAL A 266 -31.75 10.23 5.68
CA VAL A 266 -33.18 10.56 5.73
C VAL A 266 -33.38 11.97 6.31
N GLU A 267 -32.64 12.30 7.36
CA GLU A 267 -32.70 13.60 8.06
C GLU A 267 -31.91 14.73 7.35
N LYS A 268 -31.20 14.42 6.27
CA LYS A 268 -30.36 15.37 5.49
C LYS A 268 -29.29 16.07 6.34
N ARG A 269 -28.66 15.34 7.26
CA ARG A 269 -27.55 15.79 8.08
C ARG A 269 -26.27 14.99 7.78
N VAL A 270 -25.16 15.47 8.27
CA VAL A 270 -23.90 14.72 8.21
C VAL A 270 -23.96 13.56 9.22
N ALA A 271 -23.56 12.38 8.80
CA ALA A 271 -23.46 11.22 9.69
C ALA A 271 -22.24 11.36 10.63
N ASN A 272 -22.34 10.78 11.82
CA ASN A 272 -21.28 10.76 12.82
C ASN A 272 -20.98 9.31 13.16
N PHE A 273 -20.03 8.70 12.44
CA PHE A 273 -19.68 7.31 12.58
C PHE A 273 -18.77 7.03 13.77
N THR A 274 -18.94 5.87 14.38
CA THR A 274 -18.20 5.45 15.60
C THR A 274 -17.36 4.20 15.40
N GLY A 275 -17.44 3.56 14.21
CA GLY A 275 -16.73 2.30 13.92
C GLY A 275 -17.42 1.05 14.49
N GLN A 276 -18.67 1.14 14.98
CA GLN A 276 -19.36 0.07 15.71
C GLN A 276 -20.51 -0.57 14.92
#